data_5f47a3fd69bb53bed142d99ee7a80ec4
#
_entry.id   5f47a3fd69bb53bed142d99ee7a80ec4
#
_cell.length_a   1.000
_cell.length_b   1.000
_cell.length_c   1.000
_cell.angle_alpha   90.00
_cell.angle_beta   90.00
_cell.angle_gamma   90.00
#
_symmetry.space_group_name_H-M   'P 1'
#
loop_
_entity.id
_entity.type
_entity.pdbx_description
1 polymer ?
#
loop_
_entity_poly.entity_id
_entity_poly.type
_entity_poly.pdbx_seq_one_letter_code
_entity_poly.pdbx_strand_id
1 'polypeptide(L)'
;MNAKKSKKFIFFGVVIAAFFVLLGIIRLIQGDMDSSERIESGDIPLWLCLPFVGMLLCIAVFPLVNGELWEKVKPYAVAVWSILFLVPFAIMYGSSAALEQLLESIIGDYLTFIVLLFGLFCVAGNITLKGDLLGSPKTNIVLLLIGTVLSSWIGTTGASMLMIRPLLRANRWRRKKVQIVVFFIFLVSNIGGCLTPIGDPPLLMGFTRGVPFTWSLRLVKVLLLNVILLIAIFYVIDSIAYKKDIRAGLKPNTEGKKEPIRLEGAHNIIFLLMIVAAVIISGVIPAKYAVPIYGEVTFKLSAIVEIVI
;
A
#
# COMPACT_ATOMS: atom_id res chain seq x y z
N MET A 1 32.03 -7.81 -20.21
CA MET A 1 31.43 -7.12 -19.03
C MET A 1 31.30 -5.64 -19.37
N ASN A 2 30.08 -5.15 -19.62
CA ASN A 2 29.80 -3.88 -20.31
C ASN A 2 30.28 -2.65 -19.50
N ALA A 3 31.07 -1.76 -20.10
CA ALA A 3 31.56 -0.49 -19.55
C ALA A 3 30.43 0.40 -18.97
N LYS A 4 29.21 0.26 -19.45
CA LYS A 4 28.02 0.95 -18.95
C LYS A 4 27.54 0.43 -17.56
N LYS A 5 27.80 -0.85 -17.23
CA LYS A 5 27.57 -1.44 -15.91
C LYS A 5 28.59 -0.96 -14.88
N SER A 6 29.87 -0.86 -15.28
CA SER A 6 30.96 -0.38 -14.42
C SER A 6 30.74 1.07 -13.99
N LYS A 7 30.33 1.98 -14.89
CA LYS A 7 30.07 3.39 -14.56
C LYS A 7 28.91 3.58 -13.54
N LYS A 8 27.88 2.74 -13.61
CA LYS A 8 26.78 2.80 -12.65
C LYS A 8 27.18 2.30 -11.25
N PHE A 9 28.03 1.27 -11.19
CA PHE A 9 28.58 0.78 -9.92
C PHE A 9 29.54 1.79 -9.28
N ILE A 10 30.35 2.48 -10.09
CA ILE A 10 31.24 3.55 -9.64
C ILE A 10 30.43 4.74 -9.14
N PHE A 11 29.37 5.16 -9.83
CA PHE A 11 28.49 6.24 -9.38
C PHE A 11 27.85 5.93 -8.02
N PHE A 12 27.36 4.70 -7.83
CA PHE A 12 26.78 4.26 -6.55
C PHE A 12 27.83 4.22 -5.44
N GLY A 13 29.05 3.76 -5.73
CA GLY A 13 30.17 3.75 -4.80
C GLY A 13 30.60 5.16 -4.39
N VAL A 14 30.61 6.11 -5.33
CA VAL A 14 30.94 7.53 -5.07
C VAL A 14 29.87 8.19 -4.19
N VAL A 15 28.59 7.93 -4.42
CA VAL A 15 27.50 8.45 -3.57
C VAL A 15 27.62 7.90 -2.14
N ILE A 16 27.91 6.61 -1.98
CA ILE A 16 28.14 5.99 -0.66
C ILE A 16 29.37 6.61 0.03
N ALA A 17 30.48 6.75 -0.70
CA ALA A 17 31.70 7.34 -0.14
C ALA A 17 31.49 8.81 0.25
N ALA A 18 30.83 9.61 -0.59
CA ALA A 18 30.48 11.00 -0.26
C ALA A 18 29.57 11.11 0.96
N PHE A 19 28.64 10.17 1.14
CA PHE A 19 27.78 10.11 2.32
C PHE A 19 28.57 9.80 3.58
N PHE A 20 29.53 8.84 3.56
CA PHE A 20 30.38 8.56 4.72
C PHE A 20 31.32 9.70 5.07
N VAL A 21 31.83 10.41 4.08
CA VAL A 21 32.63 11.64 4.31
C VAL A 21 31.79 12.72 4.96
N LEU A 22 30.56 12.94 4.48
CA LEU A 22 29.61 13.88 5.07
C LEU A 22 29.28 13.53 6.53
N LEU A 23 29.06 12.23 6.81
CA LEU A 23 28.85 11.72 8.17
C LEU A 23 30.05 11.97 9.09
N GLY A 24 31.26 11.75 8.62
CA GLY A 24 32.48 12.03 9.37
C GLY A 24 32.59 13.53 9.73
N ILE A 25 32.24 14.41 8.81
CA ILE A 25 32.25 15.87 9.02
C ILE A 25 31.16 16.26 10.04
N ILE A 26 29.96 15.70 9.93
CA ILE A 26 28.84 16.00 10.86
C ILE A 26 29.19 15.55 12.28
N ARG A 27 29.82 14.37 12.44
CA ARG A 27 30.26 13.85 13.74
C ARG A 27 31.31 14.76 14.40
N LEU A 28 32.25 15.30 13.61
CA LEU A 28 33.25 16.26 14.09
C LEU A 28 32.61 17.56 14.57
N ILE A 29 31.44 17.93 14.04
CA ILE A 29 30.73 19.17 14.41
C ILE A 29 29.84 18.98 15.63
N GLN A 30 29.28 17.77 15.87
CA GLN A 30 28.27 17.53 16.93
C GLN A 30 28.86 17.14 18.28
N GLY A 31 30.15 16.77 18.39
CA GLY A 31 30.75 16.31 19.65
C GLY A 31 30.21 14.95 20.15
N ASP A 32 30.81 14.37 21.17
CA ASP A 32 30.34 13.13 21.79
C ASP A 32 29.06 13.39 22.59
N MET A 33 27.94 12.84 22.11
CA MET A 33 26.72 12.73 22.91
C MET A 33 26.80 11.49 23.82
N ASP A 34 26.54 11.72 25.13
CA ASP A 34 26.56 10.68 26.15
C ASP A 34 25.48 9.61 25.84
N SER A 35 25.88 8.34 25.77
CA SER A 35 25.07 7.22 25.27
C SER A 35 24.02 6.69 26.26
N SER A 36 23.77 7.39 27.36
CA SER A 36 22.87 6.96 28.46
C SER A 36 21.51 7.66 28.50
N GLU A 37 21.27 8.70 27.69
CA GLU A 37 19.97 9.37 27.65
C GLU A 37 18.99 8.71 26.67
N ARG A 38 17.74 8.61 27.11
CA ARG A 38 16.63 8.15 26.24
C ARG A 38 16.55 9.03 24.98
N ILE A 39 16.55 8.40 23.82
CA ILE A 39 16.40 9.09 22.54
C ILE A 39 14.97 9.64 22.47
N GLU A 40 14.80 10.94 22.75
CA GLU A 40 13.54 11.62 22.46
C GLU A 40 13.46 11.94 20.95
N SER A 41 12.26 11.92 20.40
CA SER A 41 12.05 12.16 18.94
C SER A 41 12.59 13.51 18.45
N GLY A 42 12.82 14.47 19.36
CA GLY A 42 13.42 15.78 19.07
C GLY A 42 14.95 15.78 18.91
N ASP A 43 15.64 14.73 19.39
CA ASP A 43 17.10 14.67 19.39
C ASP A 43 17.70 14.04 18.14
N ILE A 44 16.85 13.49 17.28
CA ILE A 44 17.28 12.84 16.04
C ILE A 44 17.52 13.92 14.96
N PRO A 45 18.76 14.06 14.47
CA PRO A 45 19.08 15.07 13.47
C PRO A 45 18.37 14.79 12.14
N LEU A 46 17.82 15.84 11.53
CA LEU A 46 17.02 15.76 10.29
C LEU A 46 17.77 15.11 9.13
N TRP A 47 19.09 15.13 9.08
CA TRP A 47 19.84 14.48 8.01
C TRP A 47 19.71 12.94 8.02
N LEU A 48 19.37 12.31 9.14
CA LEU A 48 19.02 10.89 9.21
C LEU A 48 17.74 10.54 8.42
N CYS A 49 16.94 11.54 8.01
CA CYS A 49 15.85 11.34 7.08
C CYS A 49 16.30 11.18 5.61
N LEU A 50 17.55 11.54 5.28
CA LEU A 50 18.05 11.47 3.89
C LEU A 50 17.97 10.07 3.27
N PRO A 51 18.31 8.96 3.98
CA PRO A 51 18.14 7.62 3.44
C PRO A 51 16.67 7.30 3.08
N PHE A 52 15.73 7.74 3.88
CA PHE A 52 14.29 7.59 3.60
C PHE A 52 13.89 8.38 2.34
N VAL A 53 14.27 9.64 2.24
CA VAL A 53 14.01 10.47 1.06
C VAL A 53 14.66 9.87 -0.18
N GLY A 54 15.90 9.39 -0.07
CA GLY A 54 16.61 8.70 -1.15
C GLY A 54 15.89 7.44 -1.63
N MET A 55 15.36 6.64 -0.70
CA MET A 55 14.57 5.45 -1.04
C MET A 55 13.26 5.83 -1.76
N LEU A 56 12.54 6.86 -1.28
CA LEU A 56 11.33 7.36 -1.95
C LEU A 56 11.63 7.84 -3.38
N LEU A 57 12.72 8.57 -3.58
CA LEU A 57 13.15 9.00 -4.92
C LEU A 57 13.49 7.81 -5.82
N CYS A 58 14.14 6.77 -5.26
CA CYS A 58 14.39 5.55 -6.01
C CYS A 58 13.09 4.88 -6.48
N ILE A 59 12.11 4.74 -5.59
CA ILE A 59 10.80 4.15 -5.90
C ILE A 59 10.05 4.98 -6.96
N ALA A 60 10.12 6.30 -6.87
CA ALA A 60 9.41 7.20 -7.78
C ALA A 60 10.05 7.26 -9.18
N VAL A 61 11.39 7.32 -9.26
CA VAL A 61 12.08 7.65 -10.50
C VAL A 61 12.54 6.40 -11.28
N PHE A 62 13.11 5.38 -10.60
CA PHE A 62 13.68 4.23 -11.30
C PHE A 62 12.68 3.43 -12.14
N PRO A 63 11.44 3.14 -11.67
CA PRO A 63 10.45 2.44 -12.50
C PRO A 63 10.11 3.18 -13.78
N LEU A 64 10.09 4.52 -13.74
CA LEU A 64 9.78 5.37 -14.90
C LEU A 64 10.92 5.38 -15.92
N VAL A 65 12.18 5.34 -15.45
CA VAL A 65 13.38 5.37 -16.31
C VAL A 65 13.68 3.99 -16.90
N ASN A 66 13.62 2.95 -16.09
CA ASN A 66 13.87 1.56 -16.51
C ASN A 66 13.27 0.57 -15.50
N GLY A 67 12.03 0.15 -15.74
CA GLY A 67 11.30 -0.77 -14.87
C GLY A 67 11.97 -2.15 -14.74
N GLU A 68 12.54 -2.69 -15.84
CA GLU A 68 13.21 -4.00 -15.79
C GLU A 68 14.48 -3.97 -14.93
N LEU A 69 15.23 -2.86 -14.99
CA LEU A 69 16.41 -2.67 -14.16
C LEU A 69 15.99 -2.51 -12.69
N TRP A 70 14.90 -1.76 -12.45
CA TRP A 70 14.38 -1.55 -11.09
C TRP A 70 14.02 -2.87 -10.41
N GLU A 71 13.31 -3.76 -11.09
CA GLU A 71 12.95 -5.07 -10.54
C GLU A 71 14.16 -5.89 -10.08
N LYS A 72 15.30 -5.75 -10.75
CA LYS A 72 16.55 -6.44 -10.39
C LYS A 72 17.34 -5.75 -9.28
N VAL A 73 17.24 -4.43 -9.18
CA VAL A 73 18.08 -3.60 -8.28
C VAL A 73 17.38 -3.23 -7.00
N LYS A 74 16.04 -3.26 -6.96
CA LYS A 74 15.25 -2.87 -5.79
C LYS A 74 15.68 -3.51 -4.46
N PRO A 75 15.99 -4.83 -4.35
CA PRO A 75 16.41 -5.40 -3.07
C PRO A 75 17.76 -4.84 -2.61
N TYR A 76 18.67 -4.56 -3.54
CA TYR A 76 19.95 -3.94 -3.23
C TYR A 76 19.79 -2.47 -2.83
N ALA A 77 18.88 -1.74 -3.48
CA ALA A 77 18.57 -0.37 -3.11
C ALA A 77 18.02 -0.30 -1.68
N VAL A 78 17.07 -1.19 -1.33
CA VAL A 78 16.55 -1.30 0.05
C VAL A 78 17.69 -1.56 1.03
N ALA A 79 18.52 -2.58 0.78
CA ALA A 79 19.63 -2.92 1.68
C ALA A 79 20.60 -1.74 1.87
N VAL A 80 20.97 -1.06 0.78
CA VAL A 80 21.91 0.09 0.86
C VAL A 80 21.32 1.23 1.67
N TRP A 81 20.07 1.65 1.39
CA TRP A 81 19.44 2.73 2.14
C TRP A 81 19.20 2.37 3.61
N SER A 82 18.89 1.09 3.91
CA SER A 82 18.79 0.62 5.30
C SER A 82 20.13 0.68 6.02
N ILE A 83 21.22 0.24 5.39
CA ILE A 83 22.56 0.32 5.96
C ILE A 83 22.98 1.79 6.17
N LEU A 84 22.69 2.66 5.19
CA LEU A 84 22.97 4.10 5.28
C LEU A 84 22.20 4.80 6.41
N PHE A 85 21.13 4.23 6.90
CA PHE A 85 20.43 4.67 8.09
C PHE A 85 20.99 4.01 9.36
N LEU A 86 21.05 2.67 9.39
CA LEU A 86 21.37 1.90 10.58
C LEU A 86 22.81 2.11 11.09
N VAL A 87 23.78 2.23 10.18
CA VAL A 87 25.19 2.37 10.60
C VAL A 87 25.43 3.71 11.27
N PRO A 88 25.04 4.88 10.72
CA PRO A 88 25.15 6.13 11.44
C PRO A 88 24.37 6.19 12.74
N PHE A 89 23.15 5.64 12.72
CA PHE A 89 22.33 5.57 13.91
C PHE A 89 23.01 4.75 15.02
N ALA A 90 23.56 3.59 14.71
CA ALA A 90 24.29 2.75 15.66
C ALA A 90 25.58 3.43 16.20
N ILE A 91 26.25 4.23 15.37
CA ILE A 91 27.44 4.98 15.78
C ILE A 91 27.08 6.12 16.74
N MET A 92 25.93 6.77 16.51
CA MET A 92 25.52 7.94 17.30
C MET A 92 24.83 7.54 18.62
N TYR A 93 23.96 6.54 18.58
CA TYR A 93 23.08 6.17 19.70
C TYR A 93 23.40 4.80 20.31
N GLY A 94 24.42 4.11 19.79
CA GLY A 94 24.83 2.79 20.25
C GLY A 94 24.17 1.63 19.50
N SER A 95 24.87 0.51 19.49
CA SER A 95 24.42 -0.70 18.78
C SER A 95 23.17 -1.34 19.40
N SER A 96 22.99 -1.20 20.72
CA SER A 96 21.80 -1.70 21.44
C SER A 96 20.54 -0.95 20.96
N ALA A 97 20.57 0.39 20.96
CA ALA A 97 19.47 1.22 20.48
C ALA A 97 19.13 0.97 19.00
N ALA A 98 20.16 0.76 18.16
CA ALA A 98 19.95 0.45 16.76
C ALA A 98 19.28 -0.94 16.58
N LEU A 99 19.66 -1.92 17.40
CA LEU A 99 19.05 -3.26 17.38
C LEU A 99 17.60 -3.20 17.86
N GLU A 100 17.32 -2.47 18.94
CA GLU A 100 15.96 -2.27 19.45
C GLU A 100 15.06 -1.65 18.39
N GLN A 101 15.49 -0.56 17.76
CA GLN A 101 14.73 0.13 16.71
C GLN A 101 14.51 -0.77 15.49
N LEU A 102 15.51 -1.58 15.11
CA LEU A 102 15.39 -2.56 14.02
C LEU A 102 14.37 -3.64 14.36
N LEU A 103 14.44 -4.21 15.57
CA LEU A 103 13.50 -5.23 16.03
C LEU A 103 12.08 -4.68 16.15
N GLU A 104 11.90 -3.49 16.68
CA GLU A 104 10.59 -2.82 16.74
C GLU A 104 10.00 -2.64 15.33
N SER A 105 10.79 -2.16 14.38
CA SER A 105 10.34 -1.99 12.99
C SER A 105 9.98 -3.31 12.31
N ILE A 106 10.76 -4.39 12.53
CA ILE A 106 10.52 -5.69 11.89
C ILE A 106 9.36 -6.42 12.57
N ILE A 107 9.37 -6.52 13.90
CA ILE A 107 8.41 -7.35 14.64
C ILE A 107 7.13 -6.55 14.92
N GLY A 108 7.27 -5.32 15.42
CA GLY A 108 6.12 -4.49 15.79
C GLY A 108 5.33 -4.00 14.59
N ASP A 109 6.01 -3.42 13.61
CA ASP A 109 5.34 -2.78 12.47
C ASP A 109 5.21 -3.72 11.26
N TYR A 110 6.36 -4.24 10.74
CA TYR A 110 6.38 -4.94 9.47
C TYR A 110 5.67 -6.30 9.53
N LEU A 111 5.95 -7.12 10.55
CA LEU A 111 5.37 -8.47 10.67
C LEU A 111 3.85 -8.38 10.79
N THR A 112 3.34 -7.54 11.67
CA THR A 112 1.90 -7.32 11.87
C THR A 112 1.23 -6.86 10.57
N PHE A 113 1.83 -5.88 9.90
CA PHE A 113 1.35 -5.37 8.63
C PHE A 113 1.30 -6.44 7.52
N ILE A 114 2.38 -7.22 7.35
CA ILE A 114 2.45 -8.26 6.31
C ILE A 114 1.48 -9.39 6.57
N VAL A 115 1.31 -9.83 7.82
CA VAL A 115 0.37 -10.90 8.16
C VAL A 115 -1.06 -10.46 7.87
N LEU A 116 -1.43 -9.23 8.24
CA LEU A 116 -2.74 -8.68 7.94
C LEU A 116 -3.00 -8.58 6.43
N LEU A 117 -2.04 -8.03 5.67
CA LEU A 117 -2.15 -7.97 4.21
C LEU A 117 -2.27 -9.35 3.59
N PHE A 118 -1.48 -10.32 4.06
CA PHE A 118 -1.52 -11.69 3.57
C PHE A 118 -2.88 -12.33 3.84
N GLY A 119 -3.42 -12.18 5.06
CA GLY A 119 -4.76 -12.65 5.41
C GLY A 119 -5.85 -12.03 4.51
N LEU A 120 -5.85 -10.71 4.36
CA LEU A 120 -6.78 -10.02 3.46
C LEU A 120 -6.64 -10.49 2.01
N PHE A 121 -5.42 -10.69 1.52
CA PHE A 121 -5.15 -11.17 0.17
C PHE A 121 -5.67 -12.60 -0.05
N CYS A 122 -5.41 -13.51 0.88
CA CYS A 122 -5.87 -14.90 0.82
C CYS A 122 -7.39 -15.00 0.84
N VAL A 123 -8.04 -14.24 1.70
CA VAL A 123 -9.49 -14.25 1.86
C VAL A 123 -10.17 -13.57 0.68
N ALA A 124 -9.78 -12.34 0.35
CA ALA A 124 -10.40 -11.57 -0.73
C ALA A 124 -10.13 -12.17 -2.12
N GLY A 125 -8.95 -12.76 -2.33
CA GLY A 125 -8.57 -13.36 -3.61
C GLY A 125 -9.42 -14.55 -4.03
N ASN A 126 -10.07 -15.23 -3.07
CA ASN A 126 -10.97 -16.35 -3.30
C ASN A 126 -12.43 -15.96 -3.53
N ILE A 127 -12.78 -14.69 -3.37
CA ILE A 127 -14.11 -14.18 -3.69
C ILE A 127 -14.12 -13.76 -5.16
N THR A 128 -15.04 -14.29 -5.97
CA THR A 128 -15.14 -13.93 -7.38
C THR A 128 -16.59 -13.68 -7.79
N LEU A 129 -16.80 -12.59 -8.53
CA LEU A 129 -18.09 -12.27 -9.11
C LEU A 129 -18.16 -12.89 -10.53
N LYS A 130 -19.01 -13.89 -10.72
CA LYS A 130 -19.31 -14.51 -12.01
C LYS A 130 -20.66 -14.04 -12.53
N GLY A 131 -20.87 -14.15 -13.83
CA GLY A 131 -22.11 -13.79 -14.52
C GLY A 131 -21.85 -12.90 -15.73
N ASP A 132 -22.81 -12.86 -16.63
CA ASP A 132 -22.74 -12.08 -17.85
C ASP A 132 -23.25 -10.66 -17.61
N LEU A 133 -22.31 -9.77 -17.37
CA LEU A 133 -22.56 -8.33 -17.30
C LEU A 133 -22.28 -7.70 -18.67
N LEU A 134 -23.24 -6.94 -19.17
CA LEU A 134 -23.05 -6.16 -20.39
C LEU A 134 -22.41 -4.82 -20.05
N GLY A 135 -21.19 -4.60 -20.53
CA GLY A 135 -20.42 -3.38 -20.32
C GLY A 135 -21.07 -2.19 -21.03
N SER A 136 -21.88 -1.46 -20.28
CA SER A 136 -22.42 -0.15 -20.65
C SER A 136 -21.86 0.91 -19.70
N PRO A 137 -21.89 2.22 -20.05
CA PRO A 137 -21.45 3.25 -19.13
C PRO A 137 -22.12 3.18 -17.76
N LYS A 138 -23.41 2.88 -17.71
CA LYS A 138 -24.15 2.72 -16.45
C LYS A 138 -23.68 1.50 -15.64
N THR A 139 -23.51 0.34 -16.29
CA THR A 139 -23.00 -0.87 -15.64
C THR A 139 -21.59 -0.67 -15.11
N ASN A 140 -20.74 0.01 -15.88
CA ASN A 140 -19.37 0.33 -15.46
C ASN A 140 -19.38 1.23 -14.22
N ILE A 141 -20.23 2.25 -14.16
CA ILE A 141 -20.38 3.12 -12.98
C ILE A 141 -20.79 2.31 -11.76
N VAL A 142 -21.78 1.44 -11.88
CA VAL A 142 -22.23 0.60 -10.76
C VAL A 142 -21.09 -0.29 -10.24
N LEU A 143 -20.34 -0.92 -11.15
CA LEU A 143 -19.18 -1.75 -10.78
C LEU A 143 -18.07 -0.92 -10.10
N LEU A 144 -17.79 0.28 -10.61
CA LEU A 144 -16.82 1.19 -10.01
C LEU A 144 -17.25 1.65 -8.61
N LEU A 145 -18.51 2.00 -8.43
CA LEU A 145 -19.05 2.41 -7.12
C LEU A 145 -19.02 1.27 -6.11
N ILE A 146 -19.45 0.07 -6.50
CA ILE A 146 -19.36 -1.12 -5.64
C ILE A 146 -17.90 -1.36 -5.25
N GLY A 147 -16.98 -1.34 -6.21
CA GLY A 147 -15.54 -1.50 -5.95
C GLY A 147 -15.00 -0.44 -4.99
N THR A 148 -15.40 0.83 -5.16
CA THR A 148 -14.99 1.94 -4.29
C THR A 148 -15.44 1.73 -2.85
N VAL A 149 -16.67 1.31 -2.64
CA VAL A 149 -17.18 1.01 -1.28
C VAL A 149 -16.44 -0.19 -0.69
N LEU A 150 -16.26 -1.26 -1.45
CA LEU A 150 -15.55 -2.45 -1.00
C LEU A 150 -14.09 -2.14 -0.62
N SER A 151 -13.43 -1.23 -1.34
CA SER A 151 -12.03 -0.88 -1.07
C SER A 151 -11.78 -0.40 0.35
N SER A 152 -12.73 0.31 0.95
CA SER A 152 -12.62 0.74 2.34
C SER A 152 -12.71 -0.41 3.36
N TRP A 153 -13.31 -1.54 3.01
CA TRP A 153 -13.54 -2.65 3.94
C TRP A 153 -12.62 -3.85 3.76
N ILE A 154 -12.23 -4.12 2.50
CA ILE A 154 -11.41 -5.29 2.16
C ILE A 154 -10.03 -4.91 1.62
N GLY A 155 -9.70 -3.61 1.76
CA GLY A 155 -8.48 -3.04 1.19
C GLY A 155 -8.57 -2.81 -0.31
N THR A 156 -7.82 -1.82 -0.78
CA THR A 156 -7.75 -1.48 -2.22
C THR A 156 -7.30 -2.66 -3.07
N THR A 157 -6.35 -3.46 -2.58
CA THR A 157 -5.85 -4.66 -3.29
C THR A 157 -6.92 -5.73 -3.41
N GLY A 158 -7.62 -6.06 -2.30
CA GLY A 158 -8.70 -7.06 -2.29
C GLY A 158 -9.86 -6.67 -3.19
N ALA A 159 -10.33 -5.42 -3.09
CA ALA A 159 -11.39 -4.89 -3.93
C ALA A 159 -10.99 -4.87 -5.40
N SER A 160 -9.74 -4.51 -5.71
CA SER A 160 -9.22 -4.52 -7.07
C SER A 160 -9.21 -5.92 -7.68
N MET A 161 -8.74 -6.93 -6.94
CA MET A 161 -8.73 -8.32 -7.41
C MET A 161 -10.13 -8.85 -7.67
N LEU A 162 -11.07 -8.52 -6.79
CA LEU A 162 -12.47 -8.93 -6.91
C LEU A 162 -13.15 -8.29 -8.12
N MET A 163 -12.96 -6.99 -8.34
CA MET A 163 -13.76 -6.19 -9.26
C MET A 163 -13.15 -6.02 -10.66
N ILE A 164 -11.83 -6.13 -10.83
CA ILE A 164 -11.18 -5.91 -12.14
C ILE A 164 -11.60 -6.97 -13.18
N ARG A 165 -11.71 -8.23 -12.76
CA ARG A 165 -12.06 -9.33 -13.66
C ARG A 165 -13.49 -9.19 -14.19
N PRO A 166 -14.54 -8.98 -13.36
CA PRO A 166 -15.90 -8.70 -13.84
C PRO A 166 -15.97 -7.48 -14.74
N LEU A 167 -15.29 -6.39 -14.37
CA LEU A 167 -15.27 -5.15 -15.14
C LEU A 167 -14.68 -5.35 -16.55
N LEU A 168 -13.53 -6.03 -16.64
CA LEU A 168 -12.89 -6.32 -17.94
C LEU A 168 -13.70 -7.32 -18.75
N ARG A 169 -14.34 -8.33 -18.10
CA ARG A 169 -15.18 -9.31 -18.77
C ARG A 169 -16.41 -8.65 -19.41
N ALA A 170 -17.10 -7.79 -18.64
CA ALA A 170 -18.26 -7.05 -19.12
C ALA A 170 -17.95 -6.21 -20.38
N ASN A 171 -16.73 -5.69 -20.46
CA ASN A 171 -16.27 -4.80 -21.52
C ASN A 171 -15.41 -5.51 -22.60
N ARG A 172 -15.43 -6.86 -22.71
CA ARG A 172 -14.61 -7.60 -23.70
C ARG A 172 -14.87 -7.18 -25.13
N TRP A 173 -16.10 -6.88 -25.45
CA TRP A 173 -16.56 -6.47 -26.77
C TRP A 173 -16.09 -5.06 -27.18
N ARG A 174 -15.70 -4.22 -26.23
CA ARG A 174 -15.28 -2.84 -26.47
C ARG A 174 -13.85 -2.76 -27.03
N ARG A 175 -13.66 -1.90 -28.03
CA ARG A 175 -12.35 -1.68 -28.66
C ARG A 175 -11.37 -0.96 -27.73
N LYS A 176 -11.82 0.10 -27.07
CA LYS A 176 -11.01 0.89 -26.14
C LYS A 176 -11.49 0.68 -24.70
N LYS A 177 -10.57 0.29 -23.81
CA LYS A 177 -10.86 0.01 -22.40
C LYS A 177 -9.98 0.82 -21.43
N VAL A 178 -9.05 1.60 -21.98
CA VAL A 178 -8.07 2.33 -21.18
C VAL A 178 -8.74 3.22 -20.17
N GLN A 179 -9.76 4.00 -20.57
CA GLN A 179 -10.50 4.88 -19.66
C GLN A 179 -11.15 4.10 -18.52
N ILE A 180 -11.67 2.91 -18.78
CA ILE A 180 -12.32 2.07 -17.76
C ILE A 180 -11.30 1.64 -16.71
N VAL A 181 -10.11 1.21 -17.14
CA VAL A 181 -9.04 0.78 -16.23
C VAL A 181 -8.46 1.97 -15.47
N VAL A 182 -8.25 3.11 -16.11
CA VAL A 182 -7.71 4.30 -15.45
C VAL A 182 -8.65 4.78 -14.33
N PHE A 183 -9.94 4.88 -14.60
CA PHE A 183 -10.90 5.29 -13.57
C PHE A 183 -11.11 4.22 -12.50
N PHE A 184 -10.94 2.94 -12.84
CA PHE A 184 -10.90 1.86 -11.86
C PHE A 184 -9.72 2.03 -10.88
N ILE A 185 -8.54 2.35 -11.40
CA ILE A 185 -7.37 2.61 -10.56
C ILE A 185 -7.64 3.80 -9.64
N PHE A 186 -8.16 4.91 -10.14
CA PHE A 186 -8.45 6.07 -9.33
C PHE A 186 -9.49 5.80 -8.25
N LEU A 187 -10.60 5.17 -8.59
CA LEU A 187 -11.72 4.96 -7.70
C LEU A 187 -11.53 3.76 -6.76
N VAL A 188 -11.21 2.59 -7.31
CA VAL A 188 -11.19 1.34 -6.56
C VAL A 188 -9.82 1.06 -5.97
N SER A 189 -8.75 1.21 -6.77
CA SER A 189 -7.41 0.86 -6.32
C SER A 189 -6.72 1.96 -5.51
N ASN A 190 -7.34 3.15 -5.40
CA ASN A 190 -6.74 4.28 -4.70
C ASN A 190 -7.73 4.93 -3.74
N ILE A 191 -8.52 5.92 -4.17
CA ILE A 191 -9.32 6.76 -3.25
C ILE A 191 -10.38 5.99 -2.45
N GLY A 192 -10.87 4.86 -2.97
CA GLY A 192 -11.85 4.03 -2.27
C GLY A 192 -11.36 3.48 -0.93
N GLY A 193 -10.04 3.35 -0.74
CA GLY A 193 -9.46 2.84 0.50
C GLY A 193 -9.43 3.81 1.68
N CYS A 194 -9.79 5.08 1.50
CA CYS A 194 -9.48 6.13 2.48
C CYS A 194 -10.38 6.16 3.73
N LEU A 195 -11.46 5.39 3.81
CA LEU A 195 -12.44 5.51 4.91
C LEU A 195 -12.12 4.64 6.14
N THR A 196 -11.31 3.61 6.00
CA THR A 196 -10.91 2.79 7.15
C THR A 196 -9.42 2.48 7.13
N PRO A 197 -8.81 2.19 8.28
CA PRO A 197 -7.41 1.79 8.35
C PRO A 197 -7.08 0.55 7.51
N ILE A 198 -8.03 -0.37 7.33
CA ILE A 198 -7.85 -1.59 6.53
C ILE A 198 -7.83 -1.28 5.03
N GLY A 199 -8.45 -0.16 4.64
CA GLY A 199 -8.60 0.23 3.24
C GLY A 199 -7.27 0.57 2.56
N ASP A 200 -6.35 1.20 3.29
CA ASP A 200 -5.09 1.69 2.72
C ASP A 200 -3.91 1.54 3.71
N PRO A 201 -2.76 0.99 3.27
CA PRO A 201 -1.60 0.75 4.12
C PRO A 201 -1.14 1.95 4.97
N PRO A 202 -1.04 3.19 4.46
CA PRO A 202 -0.69 4.34 5.28
C PRO A 202 -1.66 4.62 6.43
N LEU A 203 -2.96 4.39 6.21
CA LEU A 203 -3.96 4.56 7.26
C LEU A 203 -3.85 3.47 8.34
N LEU A 204 -3.51 2.25 7.94
CA LEU A 204 -3.23 1.16 8.88
C LEU A 204 -2.02 1.47 9.74
N MET A 205 -0.93 1.98 9.15
CA MET A 205 0.25 2.42 9.89
C MET A 205 -0.09 3.54 10.89
N GLY A 206 -0.94 4.49 10.51
CA GLY A 206 -1.45 5.50 11.43
C GLY A 206 -2.24 4.90 12.60
N PHE A 207 -3.09 3.90 12.31
CA PHE A 207 -3.88 3.19 13.31
C PHE A 207 -3.00 2.43 14.31
N THR A 208 -2.00 1.68 13.86
CA THR A 208 -1.05 0.96 14.73
C THR A 208 -0.21 1.91 15.60
N ARG A 209 -0.07 3.18 15.17
CA ARG A 209 0.60 4.27 15.92
C ARG A 209 -0.36 5.09 16.78
N GLY A 210 -1.60 4.63 17.00
CA GLY A 210 -2.56 5.20 17.95
C GLY A 210 -3.58 6.18 17.37
N VAL A 211 -3.66 6.32 16.04
CA VAL A 211 -4.75 7.08 15.41
C VAL A 211 -6.06 6.27 15.55
N PRO A 212 -7.16 6.84 16.06
CA PRO A 212 -8.41 6.10 16.22
C PRO A 212 -8.95 5.56 14.90
N PHE A 213 -9.51 4.34 14.91
CA PHE A 213 -10.11 3.70 13.72
C PHE A 213 -11.11 4.61 12.99
N THR A 214 -11.91 5.34 13.74
CA THR A 214 -12.96 6.22 13.21
C THR A 214 -12.44 7.55 12.66
N TRP A 215 -11.16 7.86 12.83
CA TRP A 215 -10.60 9.13 12.38
C TRP A 215 -10.73 9.32 10.87
N SER A 216 -10.46 8.27 10.10
CA SER A 216 -10.53 8.27 8.65
C SER A 216 -11.95 8.46 8.10
N LEU A 217 -13.00 8.15 8.88
CA LEU A 217 -14.39 8.42 8.49
C LEU A 217 -14.67 9.92 8.29
N ARG A 218 -13.86 10.81 8.87
CA ARG A 218 -13.94 12.26 8.62
C ARG A 218 -13.69 12.62 7.15
N LEU A 219 -12.98 11.76 6.43
CA LEU A 219 -12.67 11.94 5.00
C LEU A 219 -13.86 11.65 4.07
N VAL A 220 -14.99 11.15 4.62
CA VAL A 220 -16.17 10.77 3.80
C VAL A 220 -16.66 11.91 2.90
N LYS A 221 -16.67 13.15 3.37
CA LYS A 221 -17.11 14.30 2.57
C LYS A 221 -16.17 14.56 1.38
N VAL A 222 -14.86 14.45 1.62
CA VAL A 222 -13.82 14.61 0.59
C VAL A 222 -13.88 13.46 -0.41
N LEU A 223 -14.06 12.23 0.08
CA LEU A 223 -14.22 11.06 -0.79
C LEU A 223 -15.46 11.21 -1.68
N LEU A 224 -16.62 11.54 -1.12
CA LEU A 224 -17.85 11.71 -1.89
C LEU A 224 -17.70 12.78 -2.99
N LEU A 225 -17.08 13.90 -2.68
CA LEU A 225 -16.83 14.94 -3.67
C LEU A 225 -15.97 14.39 -4.82
N ASN A 226 -14.86 13.73 -4.50
CA ASN A 226 -13.97 13.16 -5.51
C ASN A 226 -14.65 12.05 -6.32
N VAL A 227 -15.40 11.16 -5.68
CA VAL A 227 -16.15 10.09 -6.36
C VAL A 227 -17.17 10.68 -7.33
N ILE A 228 -17.95 11.68 -6.91
CA ILE A 228 -18.94 12.33 -7.77
C ILE A 228 -18.26 12.96 -8.98
N LEU A 229 -17.18 13.72 -8.79
CA LEU A 229 -16.44 14.36 -9.88
C LEU A 229 -15.85 13.32 -10.85
N LEU A 230 -15.17 12.29 -10.34
CA LEU A 230 -14.57 11.26 -11.17
C LEU A 230 -15.62 10.44 -11.93
N ILE A 231 -16.73 10.09 -11.29
CA ILE A 231 -17.83 9.38 -11.96
C ILE A 231 -18.49 10.25 -13.04
N ALA A 232 -18.67 11.54 -12.79
CA ALA A 232 -19.21 12.44 -13.81
C ALA A 232 -18.30 12.54 -15.04
N ILE A 233 -16.99 12.71 -14.83
CA ILE A 233 -15.99 12.74 -15.90
C ILE A 233 -15.95 11.39 -16.62
N PHE A 234 -15.92 10.29 -15.88
CA PHE A 234 -15.95 8.94 -16.43
C PHE A 234 -17.17 8.71 -17.31
N TYR A 235 -18.37 9.10 -16.84
CA TYR A 235 -19.61 8.92 -17.57
C TYR A 235 -19.56 9.59 -18.94
N VAL A 236 -19.06 10.83 -19.00
CA VAL A 236 -18.91 11.57 -20.26
C VAL A 236 -17.95 10.85 -21.21
N ILE A 237 -16.73 10.54 -20.71
CA ILE A 237 -15.68 9.90 -21.52
C ILE A 237 -16.12 8.50 -22.00
N ASP A 238 -16.66 7.69 -21.08
CA ASP A 238 -17.06 6.33 -21.42
C ASP A 238 -18.30 6.28 -22.33
N SER A 239 -19.24 7.25 -22.20
CA SER A 239 -20.40 7.37 -23.09
C SER A 239 -19.99 7.73 -24.52
N ILE A 240 -19.00 8.62 -24.67
CA ILE A 240 -18.45 8.98 -25.98
C ILE A 240 -17.77 7.75 -26.61
N ALA A 241 -16.95 7.05 -25.86
CA ALA A 241 -16.27 5.84 -26.30
C ALA A 241 -17.28 4.74 -26.67
N TYR A 242 -18.30 4.52 -25.84
CA TYR A 242 -19.38 3.56 -26.07
C TYR A 242 -20.15 3.84 -27.39
N LYS A 243 -20.55 5.10 -27.61
CA LYS A 243 -21.22 5.51 -28.85
C LYS A 243 -20.34 5.27 -30.08
N LYS A 244 -19.02 5.49 -29.98
CA LYS A 244 -18.07 5.21 -31.08
C LYS A 244 -18.00 3.72 -31.38
N ASP A 245 -17.96 2.86 -30.35
CA ASP A 245 -17.92 1.41 -30.52
C ASP A 245 -19.20 0.89 -31.19
N ILE A 246 -20.39 1.38 -30.77
CA ILE A 246 -21.68 1.03 -31.39
C ILE A 246 -21.75 1.48 -32.86
N ARG A 247 -21.30 2.70 -33.18
CA ARG A 247 -21.25 3.23 -34.56
C ARG A 247 -20.29 2.42 -35.46
N ALA A 248 -19.25 1.84 -34.86
CA ALA A 248 -18.33 0.95 -35.56
C ALA A 248 -18.88 -0.49 -35.76
N GLY A 249 -20.17 -0.73 -35.43
CA GLY A 249 -20.81 -2.03 -35.57
C GLY A 249 -20.49 -3.06 -34.49
N LEU A 250 -19.74 -2.66 -33.47
CA LEU A 250 -19.44 -3.52 -32.34
C LEU A 250 -20.70 -3.64 -31.45
N LYS A 251 -21.06 -4.88 -31.11
CA LYS A 251 -22.21 -5.15 -30.25
C LYS A 251 -21.76 -5.96 -29.05
N PRO A 252 -22.40 -5.75 -27.86
CA PRO A 252 -22.21 -6.65 -26.74
C PRO A 252 -22.58 -8.08 -27.19
N ASN A 253 -21.73 -9.05 -26.89
CA ASN A 253 -22.05 -10.44 -27.21
C ASN A 253 -23.21 -10.91 -26.32
N THR A 254 -24.40 -11.01 -26.91
CA THR A 254 -25.63 -11.45 -26.25
C THR A 254 -26.01 -12.86 -26.70
N GLU A 255 -25.21 -13.50 -27.56
CA GLU A 255 -25.44 -14.85 -28.05
C GLU A 255 -24.98 -15.86 -27.00
N GLY A 256 -25.93 -16.39 -26.24
CA GLY A 256 -25.72 -17.41 -25.24
C GLY A 256 -26.73 -17.34 -24.09
N LYS A 257 -26.84 -18.41 -23.31
CA LYS A 257 -27.62 -18.39 -22.06
C LYS A 257 -26.93 -17.40 -21.12
N LYS A 258 -27.64 -16.34 -20.75
CA LYS A 258 -27.15 -15.38 -19.74
C LYS A 258 -26.89 -16.12 -18.43
N GLU A 259 -25.65 -16.19 -18.02
CA GLU A 259 -25.32 -16.71 -16.70
C GLU A 259 -25.77 -15.69 -15.64
N PRO A 260 -26.54 -16.12 -14.63
CA PRO A 260 -26.95 -15.24 -13.54
C PRO A 260 -25.71 -14.77 -12.76
N ILE A 261 -25.80 -13.56 -12.21
CA ILE A 261 -24.73 -13.04 -11.35
C ILE A 261 -24.65 -13.92 -10.12
N ARG A 262 -23.50 -14.52 -9.89
CA ARG A 262 -23.22 -15.37 -8.73
C ARG A 262 -21.91 -14.92 -8.08
N LEU A 263 -21.93 -14.87 -6.75
CA LEU A 263 -20.75 -14.63 -5.94
C LEU A 263 -20.19 -16.00 -5.51
N GLU A 264 -19.08 -16.39 -6.11
CA GLU A 264 -18.35 -17.59 -5.69
C GLU A 264 -17.40 -17.24 -4.55
N GLY A 265 -17.24 -18.17 -3.60
CA GLY A 265 -16.42 -17.96 -2.41
C GLY A 265 -17.08 -17.04 -1.37
N ALA A 266 -18.42 -16.92 -1.37
CA ALA A 266 -19.16 -16.08 -0.42
C ALA A 266 -18.87 -16.41 1.06
N HIS A 267 -18.49 -17.67 1.37
CA HIS A 267 -18.08 -18.07 2.73
C HIS A 267 -16.83 -17.29 3.20
N ASN A 268 -15.97 -16.85 2.30
CA ASN A 268 -14.80 -16.05 2.66
C ASN A 268 -15.18 -14.65 3.20
N ILE A 269 -16.42 -14.18 2.97
CA ILE A 269 -16.91 -12.94 3.57
C ILE A 269 -16.91 -13.05 5.11
N ILE A 270 -17.18 -14.25 5.66
CA ILE A 270 -17.14 -14.48 7.11
C ILE A 270 -15.72 -14.26 7.63
N PHE A 271 -14.70 -14.85 6.97
CA PHE A 271 -13.31 -14.64 7.35
C PHE A 271 -12.88 -13.17 7.21
N LEU A 272 -13.37 -12.51 6.16
CA LEU A 272 -13.12 -11.08 5.99
C LEU A 272 -13.68 -10.26 7.15
N LEU A 273 -14.92 -10.54 7.56
CA LEU A 273 -15.54 -9.88 8.71
C LEU A 273 -14.79 -10.18 10.02
N MET A 274 -14.23 -11.39 10.16
CA MET A 274 -13.38 -11.73 11.30
C MET A 274 -12.10 -10.89 11.31
N ILE A 275 -11.43 -10.74 10.17
CA ILE A 275 -10.23 -9.88 10.07
C ILE A 275 -10.58 -8.43 10.43
N VAL A 276 -11.68 -7.88 9.89
CA VAL A 276 -12.14 -6.52 10.22
C VAL A 276 -12.42 -6.39 11.73
N ALA A 277 -13.10 -7.37 12.31
CA ALA A 277 -13.37 -7.38 13.74
C ALA A 277 -12.09 -7.46 14.57
N ALA A 278 -11.12 -8.29 14.16
CA ALA A 278 -9.81 -8.39 14.81
C ALA A 278 -9.07 -7.05 14.83
N VAL A 279 -9.03 -6.34 13.69
CA VAL A 279 -8.40 -5.02 13.61
C VAL A 279 -9.12 -4.00 14.49
N ILE A 280 -10.46 -4.00 14.55
CA ILE A 280 -11.20 -3.10 15.43
C ILE A 280 -10.92 -3.43 16.89
N ILE A 281 -10.93 -4.71 17.28
CA ILE A 281 -10.64 -5.16 18.63
C ILE A 281 -9.21 -4.81 19.03
N SER A 282 -8.25 -5.01 18.14
CA SER A 282 -6.83 -4.68 18.40
C SER A 282 -6.65 -3.21 18.76
N GLY A 283 -7.41 -2.31 18.14
CA GLY A 283 -7.37 -0.88 18.43
C GLY A 283 -7.98 -0.48 19.77
N VAL A 284 -8.76 -1.37 20.39
CA VAL A 284 -9.35 -1.13 21.73
C VAL A 284 -8.46 -1.70 22.85
N ILE A 285 -7.57 -2.64 22.52
CA ILE A 285 -6.66 -3.27 23.49
C ILE A 285 -5.63 -2.25 23.97
N PRO A 286 -5.54 -1.97 25.27
CA PRO A 286 -4.55 -1.03 25.77
C PRO A 286 -3.12 -1.49 25.47
N ALA A 287 -2.26 -0.56 25.04
CA ALA A 287 -0.86 -0.82 24.70
C ALA A 287 -0.02 -1.39 25.86
N LYS A 288 -0.49 -1.28 27.11
CA LYS A 288 0.18 -1.84 28.30
C LYS A 288 0.23 -3.38 28.29
N TYR A 289 -0.64 -4.04 27.55
CA TYR A 289 -0.61 -5.49 27.41
C TYR A 289 0.34 -5.86 26.27
N ALA A 290 1.58 -6.20 26.62
CA ALA A 290 2.61 -6.55 25.67
C ALA A 290 3.57 -7.60 26.28
N VAL A 291 4.15 -8.43 25.44
CA VAL A 291 5.15 -9.44 25.80
C VAL A 291 6.53 -8.87 25.50
N PRO A 292 7.44 -8.78 26.48
CA PRO A 292 8.79 -8.30 26.24
C PRO A 292 9.55 -9.32 25.37
N ILE A 293 10.30 -8.81 24.37
CA ILE A 293 11.12 -9.61 23.47
C ILE A 293 12.61 -9.36 23.74
N TYR A 294 13.02 -8.10 23.70
CA TYR A 294 14.41 -7.69 23.87
C TYR A 294 14.49 -6.23 24.28
N GLY A 295 15.21 -5.91 25.37
CA GLY A 295 15.31 -4.55 25.89
C GLY A 295 13.92 -3.94 26.16
N GLU A 296 13.64 -2.81 25.58
CA GLU A 296 12.33 -2.16 25.63
C GLU A 296 11.37 -2.61 24.49
N VAL A 297 11.84 -3.47 23.58
CA VAL A 297 11.01 -3.99 22.47
C VAL A 297 9.98 -4.97 23.01
N THR A 298 8.72 -4.62 22.79
CA THR A 298 7.59 -5.44 23.24
C THR A 298 6.69 -5.83 22.05
N PHE A 299 6.17 -7.05 22.08
CA PHE A 299 5.15 -7.48 21.15
C PHE A 299 3.76 -7.24 21.74
N LYS A 300 3.04 -6.28 21.18
CA LYS A 300 1.74 -5.86 21.70
C LYS A 300 0.71 -6.99 21.57
N LEU A 301 -0.12 -7.18 22.58
CA LEU A 301 -1.22 -8.14 22.54
C LEU A 301 -2.19 -7.88 21.37
N SER A 302 -2.37 -6.61 21.00
CA SER A 302 -3.14 -6.22 19.81
C SER A 302 -2.61 -6.86 18.54
N ALA A 303 -1.29 -6.87 18.34
CA ALA A 303 -0.65 -7.49 17.19
C ALA A 303 -0.82 -9.03 17.20
N ILE A 304 -0.78 -9.67 18.37
CA ILE A 304 -1.06 -11.11 18.50
C ILE A 304 -2.48 -11.44 18.03
N VAL A 305 -3.47 -10.62 18.43
CA VAL A 305 -4.86 -10.80 18.00
C VAL A 305 -5.01 -10.68 16.48
N GLU A 306 -4.34 -9.71 15.86
CA GLU A 306 -4.35 -9.56 14.40
C GLU A 306 -3.70 -10.72 13.66
N ILE A 307 -2.67 -11.36 14.25
CA ILE A 307 -1.95 -12.50 13.64
C ILE A 307 -2.72 -13.81 13.79
N VAL A 308 -3.41 -14.02 14.91
CA VAL A 308 -4.07 -15.30 15.21
C VAL A 308 -5.43 -15.45 14.51
N ILE A 309 -6.11 -14.36 14.22
CA ILE A 309 -7.42 -14.37 13.54
C ILE A 309 -7.25 -14.30 12.02
#